data_2e770f16368f010f005c270e8aae36fe
#
_entry.id   2e770f16368f010f005c270e8aae36fe
#
_cell.length_a   1.000
_cell.length_b   1.000
_cell.length_c   1.000
_cell.angle_alpha   90.00
_cell.angle_beta   90.00
_cell.angle_gamma   90.00
#
_symmetry.space_group_name_H-M   'P 1'
#
loop_
_entity.id
_entity.type
_entity.pdbx_description
1 polymer ?
#
loop_
_entity_poly.entity_id
_entity_poly.type
_entity_poly.pdbx_seq_one_letter_code
_entity_poly.pdbx_strand_id
1 'polypeptide(L)'
;MLTGGGDINPLYGNEEPLPPLGSIDAARDQFDFTLVKLAADRQIPIFGICRGHQIINMAFGGTNYQDIYSQHEQQLLKHSQSISREFGSHTVNVVNNTVLHSVLGTDSLIVNSYHHQAVKDVAPGFRVSATSPDGIVEAMEGMPGHRVFSVQWHPEKMAVRPDEQMMKLFHYFVDEATLFKKAKEIHRNSLIVDSHCDTPMKFTEGFNFGERHEDVKVDLPKMQEGREDAVFMVAYLHQDARDDESLQAATQKAVDIFYQISEQVKLNESQVGIAYNVDDLIYLKNAGKKAIFLAIENGYAIGKDLNNLSMFKDMGITYITLCHNGSNDICDSAKGEPEHDGLSPFGREVVKEMNRLGIIIDISHTSAKTVQDVLELSTAPIIASHSSARALCDHPRNLTDDQIRAIAAKGGVVQVCLYNWFLSKQPNPTILDAVAHINHIVRLVGIDHVGIGTDFDGDDTEKLTGCRAANEVINLTVELLRQGYTAEELHKLWGDNLLRVLNTVQN
;
A
#
# COMPACT_ATOMS: atom_id res chain seq x y z
N MET A 1 -7.98 4.27 -21.34
CA MET A 1 -7.82 3.23 -22.37
C MET A 1 -6.79 3.69 -23.40
N LEU A 2 -5.84 2.83 -23.76
CA LEU A 2 -4.82 3.06 -24.79
C LEU A 2 -5.19 2.24 -26.02
N THR A 3 -5.25 2.89 -27.17
CA THR A 3 -5.75 2.27 -28.42
C THR A 3 -4.59 1.76 -29.31
N GLY A 4 -4.93 0.96 -30.31
CA GLY A 4 -4.02 0.50 -31.36
C GLY A 4 -3.39 1.66 -32.18
N GLY A 5 -2.39 1.36 -32.98
CA GLY A 5 -1.65 2.35 -33.76
C GLY A 5 -0.49 1.76 -34.57
N GLY A 6 0.38 2.62 -35.07
CA GLY A 6 1.65 2.25 -35.70
C GLY A 6 2.67 1.76 -34.69
N ASP A 7 3.92 1.59 -35.14
CA ASP A 7 4.99 1.04 -34.35
C ASP A 7 5.46 1.99 -33.24
N ILE A 8 6.07 1.41 -32.21
CA ILE A 8 6.67 2.14 -31.11
C ILE A 8 8.15 2.35 -31.39
N ASN A 9 8.67 3.52 -31.06
CA ASN A 9 10.09 3.83 -31.18
C ASN A 9 10.92 2.90 -30.27
N PRO A 10 11.79 2.03 -30.82
CA PRO A 10 12.56 1.08 -30.05
C PRO A 10 13.58 1.73 -29.09
N LEU A 11 13.92 3.00 -29.29
CA LEU A 11 14.80 3.74 -28.37
C LEU A 11 14.25 3.84 -26.94
N TYR A 12 12.92 3.73 -26.74
CA TYR A 12 12.34 3.61 -25.38
C TYR A 12 12.69 2.29 -24.69
N GLY A 13 13.05 1.24 -25.46
CA GLY A 13 13.57 -0.03 -24.95
C GLY A 13 15.10 -0.12 -25.00
N ASN A 14 15.81 0.98 -25.28
CA ASN A 14 17.26 1.01 -25.52
C ASN A 14 17.73 0.10 -26.66
N GLU A 15 16.90 -0.07 -27.68
CA GLU A 15 17.19 -0.86 -28.87
C GLU A 15 17.33 0.05 -30.10
N GLU A 16 18.25 -0.29 -31.02
CA GLU A 16 18.37 0.38 -32.32
C GLU A 16 17.26 -0.07 -33.28
N PRO A 17 16.78 0.82 -34.18
CA PRO A 17 15.70 0.50 -35.11
C PRO A 17 16.12 -0.54 -36.16
N LEU A 18 15.31 -1.58 -36.33
CA LEU A 18 15.51 -2.62 -37.34
C LEU A 18 14.82 -2.27 -38.68
N PRO A 19 15.31 -2.79 -39.83
CA PRO A 19 14.74 -2.51 -41.15
C PRO A 19 13.24 -2.80 -41.31
N PRO A 20 12.64 -3.81 -40.64
CA PRO A 20 11.20 -4.07 -40.75
C PRO A 20 10.31 -3.10 -39.97
N LEU A 21 10.91 -2.19 -39.19
CA LEU A 21 10.15 -1.22 -38.39
C LEU A 21 9.28 -0.34 -39.31
N GLY A 22 8.01 -0.21 -38.93
CA GLY A 22 7.03 0.59 -39.66
C GLY A 22 7.05 2.07 -39.27
N SER A 23 5.91 2.74 -39.41
CA SER A 23 5.81 4.17 -39.09
C SER A 23 5.71 4.41 -37.59
N ILE A 24 6.53 5.32 -37.07
CA ILE A 24 6.57 5.78 -35.69
C ILE A 24 5.93 7.19 -35.61
N ASP A 25 5.11 7.40 -34.59
CA ASP A 25 4.65 8.72 -34.16
C ASP A 25 5.31 9.07 -32.81
N ALA A 26 6.43 9.76 -32.87
CA ALA A 26 7.23 10.07 -31.69
C ALA A 26 6.47 10.96 -30.66
N ALA A 27 5.59 11.84 -31.12
CA ALA A 27 4.81 12.70 -30.24
C ALA A 27 3.76 11.86 -29.47
N ARG A 28 3.13 10.92 -30.15
CA ARG A 28 2.21 9.98 -29.54
C ARG A 28 2.92 9.02 -28.58
N ASP A 29 4.11 8.53 -28.92
CA ASP A 29 4.91 7.70 -28.03
C ASP A 29 5.16 8.44 -26.71
N GLN A 30 5.72 9.65 -26.78
CA GLN A 30 5.99 10.48 -25.60
C GLN A 30 4.72 10.72 -24.75
N PHE A 31 3.62 11.04 -25.41
CA PHE A 31 2.34 11.25 -24.74
C PHE A 31 1.84 9.97 -24.03
N ASP A 32 1.82 8.83 -24.73
CA ASP A 32 1.32 7.57 -24.21
C ASP A 32 2.18 7.05 -23.04
N PHE A 33 3.52 7.12 -23.12
CA PHE A 33 4.41 6.76 -22.02
C PHE A 33 4.17 7.65 -20.78
N THR A 34 4.08 8.97 -20.98
CA THR A 34 3.80 9.92 -19.89
C THR A 34 2.43 9.63 -19.25
N LEU A 35 1.40 9.40 -20.08
CA LEU A 35 0.04 9.13 -19.62
C LEU A 35 -0.01 7.83 -18.81
N VAL A 36 0.65 6.75 -19.27
CA VAL A 36 0.70 5.48 -18.54
C VAL A 36 1.35 5.67 -17.18
N LYS A 37 2.49 6.35 -17.11
CA LYS A 37 3.20 6.61 -15.85
C LYS A 37 2.33 7.41 -14.87
N LEU A 38 1.76 8.52 -15.32
CA LEU A 38 0.89 9.36 -14.49
C LEU A 38 -0.39 8.64 -14.03
N ALA A 39 -0.96 7.78 -14.87
CA ALA A 39 -2.13 6.99 -14.50
C ALA A 39 -1.78 5.89 -13.50
N ALA A 40 -0.64 5.22 -13.69
CA ALA A 40 -0.14 4.19 -12.78
C ALA A 40 0.17 4.75 -11.39
N ASP A 41 0.90 5.88 -11.31
CA ASP A 41 1.21 6.56 -10.05
C ASP A 41 -0.06 6.90 -9.24
N ARG A 42 -1.16 7.19 -9.93
CA ARG A 42 -2.48 7.52 -9.36
C ARG A 42 -3.43 6.34 -9.27
N GLN A 43 -2.95 5.13 -9.55
CA GLN A 43 -3.71 3.88 -9.52
C GLN A 43 -4.98 3.88 -10.39
N ILE A 44 -5.01 4.71 -11.44
CA ILE A 44 -6.14 4.78 -12.38
C ILE A 44 -6.18 3.49 -13.20
N PRO A 45 -7.34 2.82 -13.33
CA PRO A 45 -7.46 1.63 -14.17
C PRO A 45 -7.03 1.89 -15.62
N ILE A 46 -6.21 1.00 -16.17
CA ILE A 46 -5.69 1.10 -17.55
C ILE A 46 -6.08 -0.14 -18.34
N PHE A 47 -6.63 0.06 -19.54
CA PHE A 47 -6.86 -0.97 -20.53
C PHE A 47 -6.09 -0.66 -21.80
N GLY A 48 -5.18 -1.57 -22.23
CA GLY A 48 -4.38 -1.45 -23.43
C GLY A 48 -4.86 -2.37 -24.54
N ILE A 49 -4.95 -1.86 -25.78
CA ILE A 49 -5.35 -2.59 -26.98
C ILE A 49 -4.24 -2.48 -28.02
N CYS A 50 -3.74 -3.60 -28.53
CA CYS A 50 -2.73 -3.72 -29.58
C CYS A 50 -1.48 -2.89 -29.24
N ARG A 51 -1.21 -1.78 -29.92
CA ARG A 51 -0.12 -0.87 -29.54
C ARG A 51 -0.16 -0.45 -28.08
N GLY A 52 -1.38 -0.24 -27.50
CA GLY A 52 -1.54 0.08 -26.08
C GLY A 52 -1.06 -1.04 -25.15
N HIS A 53 -1.19 -2.30 -25.53
CA HIS A 53 -0.62 -3.45 -24.83
C HIS A 53 0.91 -3.39 -24.80
N GLN A 54 1.52 -3.06 -25.92
CA GLN A 54 2.96 -2.94 -26.09
C GLN A 54 3.55 -1.74 -25.33
N ILE A 55 2.87 -0.58 -25.39
CA ILE A 55 3.24 0.65 -24.64
C ILE A 55 3.22 0.38 -23.13
N ILE A 56 2.18 -0.27 -22.61
CA ILE A 56 2.09 -0.65 -21.19
C ILE A 56 3.30 -1.49 -20.80
N ASN A 57 3.61 -2.54 -21.58
CA ASN A 57 4.75 -3.40 -21.29
C ASN A 57 6.05 -2.61 -21.17
N MET A 58 6.36 -1.78 -22.18
CA MET A 58 7.59 -0.98 -22.19
C MET A 58 7.61 0.07 -21.08
N ALA A 59 6.48 0.71 -20.79
CA ALA A 59 6.39 1.75 -19.75
C ALA A 59 6.68 1.20 -18.33
N PHE A 60 6.44 -0.09 -18.12
CA PHE A 60 6.75 -0.80 -16.87
C PHE A 60 8.08 -1.59 -16.91
N GLY A 61 8.89 -1.41 -17.95
CA GLY A 61 10.25 -1.97 -18.04
C GLY A 61 10.35 -3.33 -18.74
N GLY A 62 9.32 -3.76 -19.45
CA GLY A 62 9.38 -4.90 -20.35
C GLY A 62 9.97 -4.54 -21.71
N THR A 63 10.18 -5.53 -22.59
CA THR A 63 10.68 -5.36 -23.94
C THR A 63 9.68 -5.88 -24.99
N ASN A 64 9.79 -5.39 -26.23
CA ASN A 64 8.94 -5.80 -27.34
C ASN A 64 9.78 -6.27 -28.52
N TYR A 65 9.25 -7.22 -29.30
CA TYR A 65 9.75 -7.47 -30.65
C TYR A 65 9.40 -6.28 -31.55
N GLN A 66 10.37 -5.75 -32.27
CA GLN A 66 10.15 -4.74 -33.29
C GLN A 66 9.48 -5.32 -34.54
N ASP A 67 9.75 -6.60 -34.82
CA ASP A 67 9.10 -7.40 -35.87
C ASP A 67 9.22 -8.89 -35.51
N ILE A 68 8.10 -9.53 -35.21
CA ILE A 68 8.07 -10.94 -34.79
C ILE A 68 8.60 -11.88 -35.88
N TYR A 69 8.38 -11.55 -37.14
CA TYR A 69 8.78 -12.45 -38.26
C TYR A 69 10.29 -12.45 -38.50
N SER A 70 11.01 -11.42 -38.13
CA SER A 70 12.47 -11.36 -38.29
C SER A 70 13.25 -11.66 -36.99
N GLN A 71 12.61 -11.50 -35.81
CA GLN A 71 13.30 -11.64 -34.53
C GLN A 71 12.94 -12.92 -33.76
N HIS A 72 11.81 -13.59 -34.11
CA HIS A 72 11.39 -14.81 -33.43
C HIS A 72 11.98 -16.03 -34.10
N GLU A 73 12.50 -17.00 -33.34
CA GLU A 73 13.23 -18.16 -33.86
C GLU A 73 12.32 -19.28 -34.40
N GLN A 74 11.05 -19.29 -33.95
CA GLN A 74 10.09 -20.35 -34.33
C GLN A 74 9.24 -19.91 -35.51
N GLN A 75 8.62 -20.89 -36.17
CA GLN A 75 7.63 -20.60 -37.21
C GLN A 75 6.38 -20.01 -36.59
N LEU A 76 6.01 -18.80 -37.03
CA LEU A 76 4.87 -18.04 -36.52
C LEU A 76 3.60 -18.26 -37.35
N LEU A 77 2.47 -18.05 -36.68
CA LEU A 77 1.17 -17.84 -37.31
C LEU A 77 1.15 -16.51 -38.08
N LYS A 78 0.12 -16.29 -38.85
CA LYS A 78 -0.10 -15.01 -39.52
C LYS A 78 -0.78 -14.03 -38.59
N HIS A 79 0.01 -13.16 -37.91
CA HIS A 79 -0.48 -12.13 -37.01
C HIS A 79 -0.95 -10.85 -37.70
N SER A 80 -0.91 -10.81 -39.03
CA SER A 80 -1.49 -9.74 -39.85
C SER A 80 -2.50 -10.34 -40.81
N GLN A 81 -3.77 -10.50 -40.39
CA GLN A 81 -4.80 -11.18 -41.15
C GLN A 81 -5.21 -10.42 -42.42
N SER A 82 -5.72 -11.15 -43.39
CA SER A 82 -6.19 -10.59 -44.67
C SER A 82 -7.71 -10.46 -44.77
N ILE A 83 -8.45 -10.90 -43.73
CA ILE A 83 -9.91 -10.83 -43.65
C ILE A 83 -10.36 -9.62 -42.84
N SER A 84 -11.65 -9.29 -42.91
CA SER A 84 -12.22 -8.14 -42.17
C SER A 84 -11.96 -8.25 -40.68
N ARG A 85 -11.71 -7.08 -40.05
CA ARG A 85 -11.30 -6.95 -38.63
C ARG A 85 -12.33 -7.45 -37.62
N GLU A 86 -13.57 -7.63 -38.03
CA GLU A 86 -14.66 -8.16 -37.20
C GLU A 86 -14.63 -9.68 -37.05
N PHE A 87 -13.75 -10.36 -37.80
CA PHE A 87 -13.57 -11.83 -37.75
C PHE A 87 -12.25 -12.19 -37.07
N GLY A 88 -12.29 -13.25 -36.26
CA GLY A 88 -11.08 -13.83 -35.70
C GLY A 88 -10.27 -14.58 -36.76
N SER A 89 -8.95 -14.69 -36.57
CA SER A 89 -8.01 -15.32 -37.48
C SER A 89 -7.20 -16.46 -36.86
N HIS A 90 -6.96 -16.43 -35.56
CA HIS A 90 -6.28 -17.49 -34.82
C HIS A 90 -6.84 -17.64 -33.41
N THR A 91 -6.50 -18.74 -32.73
CA THR A 91 -6.85 -19.01 -31.36
C THR A 91 -5.82 -18.40 -30.41
N VAL A 92 -6.25 -18.04 -29.21
CA VAL A 92 -5.39 -17.79 -28.08
C VAL A 92 -5.76 -18.71 -26.91
N ASN A 93 -4.77 -19.13 -26.14
CA ASN A 93 -4.91 -19.91 -24.92
C ASN A 93 -4.95 -18.95 -23.75
N VAL A 94 -6.01 -18.98 -22.95
CA VAL A 94 -6.19 -18.13 -21.79
C VAL A 94 -5.64 -18.84 -20.54
N VAL A 95 -4.81 -18.15 -19.78
CA VAL A 95 -4.17 -18.71 -18.59
C VAL A 95 -5.16 -18.76 -17.42
N ASN A 96 -5.29 -19.92 -16.79
CA ASN A 96 -6.14 -20.12 -15.62
C ASN A 96 -5.73 -19.24 -14.43
N ASN A 97 -6.68 -18.88 -13.58
CA ASN A 97 -6.48 -18.01 -12.40
C ASN A 97 -6.01 -16.60 -12.76
N THR A 98 -6.29 -16.13 -13.97
CA THR A 98 -6.09 -14.74 -14.39
C THR A 98 -7.42 -13.97 -14.37
N VAL A 99 -7.34 -12.65 -14.34
CA VAL A 99 -8.50 -11.77 -14.49
C VAL A 99 -9.16 -12.02 -15.85
N LEU A 100 -8.35 -12.13 -16.91
CA LEU A 100 -8.84 -12.41 -18.25
C LEU A 100 -9.67 -13.70 -18.29
N HIS A 101 -9.18 -14.79 -17.66
CA HIS A 101 -9.91 -16.05 -17.55
C HIS A 101 -11.25 -15.88 -16.81
N SER A 102 -11.25 -15.16 -15.69
CA SER A 102 -12.46 -14.92 -14.88
C SER A 102 -13.51 -14.11 -15.64
N VAL A 103 -13.07 -13.13 -16.44
CA VAL A 103 -13.94 -12.25 -17.24
C VAL A 103 -14.55 -13.00 -18.42
N LEU A 104 -13.74 -13.76 -19.13
CA LEU A 104 -14.18 -14.47 -20.36
C LEU A 104 -14.89 -15.79 -20.07
N GLY A 105 -14.49 -16.49 -19.00
CA GLY A 105 -15.04 -17.81 -18.62
C GLY A 105 -14.70 -18.92 -19.60
N THR A 106 -13.51 -18.86 -20.24
CA THR A 106 -13.06 -19.85 -21.22
C THR A 106 -11.54 -20.00 -21.23
N ASP A 107 -11.05 -21.20 -21.50
CA ASP A 107 -9.63 -21.52 -21.62
C ASP A 107 -9.04 -21.13 -22.99
N SER A 108 -9.88 -20.82 -23.96
CA SER A 108 -9.43 -20.41 -25.29
C SER A 108 -10.51 -19.62 -26.02
N LEU A 109 -10.10 -18.74 -26.93
CA LEU A 109 -11.00 -18.01 -27.82
C LEU A 109 -10.32 -17.71 -29.15
N ILE A 110 -11.13 -17.36 -30.17
CA ILE A 110 -10.62 -16.94 -31.48
C ILE A 110 -10.58 -15.40 -31.47
N VAL A 111 -9.43 -14.82 -31.87
CA VAL A 111 -9.20 -13.38 -31.91
C VAL A 111 -8.81 -12.90 -33.31
N ASN A 112 -9.04 -11.60 -33.58
CA ASN A 112 -8.48 -10.95 -34.76
C ASN A 112 -7.01 -10.56 -34.51
N SER A 113 -6.25 -10.32 -35.57
CA SER A 113 -4.81 -10.03 -35.43
C SER A 113 -4.32 -9.10 -36.53
N TYR A 114 -3.73 -7.98 -36.13
CA TYR A 114 -3.25 -6.90 -37.02
C TYR A 114 -1.96 -6.29 -36.50
N HIS A 115 -0.95 -7.11 -36.19
CA HIS A 115 0.31 -6.65 -35.66
C HIS A 115 1.48 -7.45 -36.24
N HIS A 116 2.66 -6.85 -36.23
CA HIS A 116 3.94 -7.49 -36.45
C HIS A 116 4.92 -7.20 -35.31
N GLN A 117 4.57 -6.26 -34.40
CA GLN A 117 5.23 -6.09 -33.12
C GLN A 117 4.47 -6.87 -32.03
N ALA A 118 5.17 -7.32 -30.99
CA ALA A 118 4.57 -8.02 -29.86
C ALA A 118 5.42 -7.85 -28.59
N VAL A 119 4.84 -8.12 -27.42
CA VAL A 119 5.58 -8.25 -26.16
C VAL A 119 6.59 -9.41 -26.28
N LYS A 120 7.85 -9.12 -25.89
CA LYS A 120 8.96 -10.08 -25.81
C LYS A 120 9.18 -10.52 -24.38
N ASP A 121 9.68 -9.63 -23.53
CA ASP A 121 9.82 -9.87 -22.10
C ASP A 121 8.74 -9.09 -21.35
N VAL A 122 7.96 -9.79 -20.55
CA VAL A 122 6.86 -9.18 -19.78
C VAL A 122 7.43 -8.33 -18.66
N ALA A 123 6.89 -7.14 -18.50
CA ALA A 123 7.31 -6.17 -17.49
C ALA A 123 7.23 -6.73 -16.06
N PRO A 124 8.13 -6.31 -15.14
CA PRO A 124 8.02 -6.63 -13.71
C PRO A 124 6.67 -6.20 -13.13
N GLY A 125 6.07 -7.04 -12.29
CA GLY A 125 4.74 -6.80 -11.70
C GLY A 125 3.56 -7.12 -12.62
N PHE A 126 3.82 -7.76 -13.76
CA PHE A 126 2.81 -8.26 -14.70
C PHE A 126 2.95 -9.77 -14.89
N ARG A 127 1.87 -10.39 -15.36
CA ARG A 127 1.85 -11.79 -15.79
C ARG A 127 1.14 -11.94 -17.13
N VAL A 128 1.55 -12.96 -17.86
CA VAL A 128 0.85 -13.36 -19.09
C VAL A 128 -0.53 -13.89 -18.75
N SER A 129 -1.56 -13.40 -19.44
CA SER A 129 -2.93 -13.87 -19.28
C SER A 129 -3.48 -14.59 -20.54
N ALA A 130 -2.83 -14.42 -21.71
CA ALA A 130 -3.09 -15.26 -22.89
C ALA A 130 -1.86 -15.32 -23.82
N THR A 131 -1.74 -16.46 -24.54
CA THR A 131 -0.74 -16.65 -25.59
C THR A 131 -1.37 -17.29 -26.83
N SER A 132 -0.87 -16.97 -28.02
CA SER A 132 -1.17 -17.72 -29.24
C SER A 132 -0.47 -19.11 -29.24
N PRO A 133 -0.89 -20.06 -30.10
CA PRO A 133 -0.26 -21.37 -30.14
C PRO A 133 1.24 -21.37 -30.50
N ASP A 134 1.74 -20.36 -31.17
CA ASP A 134 3.14 -20.12 -31.49
C ASP A 134 3.94 -19.36 -30.42
N GLY A 135 3.30 -19.11 -29.25
CA GLY A 135 3.97 -18.56 -28.07
C GLY A 135 4.00 -17.05 -27.98
N ILE A 136 3.43 -16.31 -28.93
CA ILE A 136 3.34 -14.83 -28.81
C ILE A 136 2.40 -14.46 -27.67
N VAL A 137 2.84 -13.48 -26.85
CA VAL A 137 2.03 -12.93 -25.75
C VAL A 137 0.88 -12.10 -26.33
N GLU A 138 -0.33 -12.57 -26.11
CA GLU A 138 -1.56 -11.97 -26.63
C GLU A 138 -2.33 -11.16 -25.58
N ALA A 139 -2.06 -11.40 -24.30
CA ALA A 139 -2.60 -10.60 -23.21
C ALA A 139 -1.72 -10.67 -21.98
N MET A 140 -1.71 -9.57 -21.22
CA MET A 140 -1.07 -9.49 -19.92
C MET A 140 -1.92 -8.67 -18.95
N GLU A 141 -1.71 -8.89 -17.65
CA GLU A 141 -2.40 -8.18 -16.59
C GLU A 141 -1.44 -7.92 -15.42
N GLY A 142 -1.71 -6.84 -14.67
CA GLY A 142 -0.98 -6.52 -13.45
C GLY A 142 -1.25 -7.55 -12.34
N MET A 143 -0.29 -7.71 -11.45
CA MET A 143 -0.46 -8.50 -10.21
C MET A 143 -1.58 -7.89 -9.34
N PRO A 144 -2.17 -8.63 -8.37
CA PRO A 144 -3.25 -8.12 -7.53
C PRO A 144 -3.00 -6.71 -6.98
N GLY A 145 -4.02 -5.85 -7.06
CA GLY A 145 -3.93 -4.43 -6.70
C GLY A 145 -3.58 -3.50 -7.86
N HIS A 146 -2.92 -3.98 -8.91
CA HIS A 146 -2.65 -3.18 -10.11
C HIS A 146 -3.77 -3.38 -11.13
N ARG A 147 -4.61 -2.36 -11.32
CA ARG A 147 -5.76 -2.38 -12.25
C ARG A 147 -5.35 -2.05 -13.66
N VAL A 148 -4.42 -2.82 -14.20
CA VAL A 148 -3.90 -2.71 -15.57
C VAL A 148 -4.07 -4.04 -16.25
N PHE A 149 -4.73 -4.06 -17.39
CA PHE A 149 -4.81 -5.24 -18.25
C PHE A 149 -4.75 -4.82 -19.71
N SER A 150 -4.32 -5.74 -20.57
CA SER A 150 -4.14 -5.41 -21.97
C SER A 150 -4.20 -6.64 -22.85
N VAL A 151 -4.59 -6.42 -24.10
CA VAL A 151 -4.72 -7.44 -25.13
C VAL A 151 -4.04 -6.99 -26.42
N GLN A 152 -3.42 -7.92 -27.13
CA GLN A 152 -2.75 -7.66 -28.41
C GLN A 152 -3.74 -7.56 -29.56
N TRP A 153 -4.84 -8.31 -29.49
CA TRP A 153 -5.90 -8.23 -30.51
C TRP A 153 -6.76 -6.98 -30.38
N HIS A 154 -7.74 -6.82 -31.30
CA HIS A 154 -8.65 -5.67 -31.37
C HIS A 154 -10.08 -6.04 -30.97
N PRO A 155 -10.41 -6.15 -29.68
CA PRO A 155 -11.75 -6.48 -29.22
C PRO A 155 -12.80 -5.47 -29.69
N GLU A 156 -12.43 -4.19 -29.84
CA GLU A 156 -13.36 -3.13 -30.29
C GLU A 156 -13.85 -3.33 -31.74
N LYS A 157 -13.11 -4.08 -32.56
CA LYS A 157 -13.51 -4.40 -33.91
C LYS A 157 -14.44 -5.62 -33.97
N MET A 158 -14.25 -6.56 -33.06
CA MET A 158 -15.10 -7.75 -32.95
C MET A 158 -16.42 -7.43 -32.25
N ALA A 159 -16.41 -6.54 -31.26
CA ALA A 159 -17.60 -6.12 -30.51
C ALA A 159 -18.68 -5.36 -31.34
N VAL A 160 -18.40 -4.96 -32.60
CA VAL A 160 -19.42 -4.40 -33.51
C VAL A 160 -20.44 -5.45 -33.98
N ARG A 161 -20.12 -6.72 -33.83
CA ARG A 161 -21.07 -7.84 -33.93
C ARG A 161 -21.54 -8.20 -32.53
N PRO A 162 -22.65 -8.93 -32.37
CA PRO A 162 -23.09 -9.38 -31.07
C PRO A 162 -22.14 -10.49 -30.52
N ASP A 163 -20.88 -10.12 -30.26
CA ASP A 163 -19.88 -10.92 -29.60
C ASP A 163 -19.87 -10.56 -28.12
N GLU A 164 -20.62 -11.32 -27.35
CA GLU A 164 -20.75 -11.11 -25.90
C GLU A 164 -19.41 -11.24 -25.15
N GLN A 165 -18.48 -12.04 -25.67
CA GLN A 165 -17.18 -12.23 -24.99
C GLN A 165 -16.29 -10.99 -25.07
N MET A 166 -16.20 -10.36 -26.24
CA MET A 166 -15.42 -9.12 -26.40
C MET A 166 -16.01 -7.97 -25.59
N MET A 167 -17.35 -7.89 -25.49
CA MET A 167 -18.01 -6.88 -24.66
C MET A 167 -17.73 -7.04 -23.17
N LYS A 168 -17.48 -8.25 -22.66
CA LYS A 168 -17.13 -8.47 -21.25
C LYS A 168 -15.84 -7.75 -20.85
N LEU A 169 -14.86 -7.60 -21.75
CA LEU A 169 -13.62 -6.85 -21.48
C LEU A 169 -13.90 -5.36 -21.21
N PHE A 170 -14.81 -4.78 -22.01
CA PHE A 170 -15.20 -3.36 -21.82
C PHE A 170 -16.05 -3.19 -20.56
N HIS A 171 -16.96 -4.11 -20.26
CA HIS A 171 -17.75 -4.07 -19.02
C HIS A 171 -16.82 -4.16 -17.81
N TYR A 172 -15.91 -5.11 -17.79
CA TYR A 172 -14.91 -5.23 -16.73
C TYR A 172 -14.13 -3.93 -16.52
N PHE A 173 -13.66 -3.29 -17.61
CA PHE A 173 -12.95 -2.02 -17.51
C PHE A 173 -13.80 -0.89 -16.92
N VAL A 174 -15.07 -0.81 -17.29
CA VAL A 174 -16.03 0.17 -16.75
C VAL A 174 -16.31 -0.10 -15.27
N ASP A 175 -16.42 -1.37 -14.88
CA ASP A 175 -16.63 -1.77 -13.48
C ASP A 175 -15.42 -1.40 -12.63
N GLU A 176 -14.20 -1.65 -13.10
CA GLU A 176 -12.96 -1.23 -12.43
C GLU A 176 -12.89 0.30 -12.27
N ALA A 177 -13.21 1.04 -13.33
CA ALA A 177 -13.26 2.50 -13.29
C ALA A 177 -14.34 3.01 -12.31
N THR A 178 -15.46 2.31 -12.20
CA THR A 178 -16.55 2.64 -11.27
C THR A 178 -16.17 2.39 -9.82
N LEU A 179 -15.53 1.26 -9.52
CA LEU A 179 -15.00 0.95 -8.19
C LEU A 179 -13.94 1.98 -7.78
N PHE A 180 -13.01 2.28 -8.69
CA PHE A 180 -11.99 3.30 -8.43
C PHE A 180 -12.59 4.69 -8.19
N LYS A 181 -13.62 5.08 -8.96
CA LYS A 181 -14.36 6.33 -8.73
C LYS A 181 -14.99 6.36 -7.33
N LYS A 182 -15.63 5.28 -6.90
CA LYS A 182 -16.19 5.16 -5.55
C LYS A 182 -15.11 5.27 -4.47
N ALA A 183 -13.98 4.58 -4.64
CA ALA A 183 -12.85 4.66 -3.72
C ALA A 183 -12.33 6.11 -3.59
N LYS A 184 -12.18 6.82 -4.71
CA LYS A 184 -11.81 8.24 -4.70
C LYS A 184 -12.82 9.13 -3.97
N GLU A 185 -14.11 8.86 -4.10
CA GLU A 185 -15.16 9.60 -3.40
C GLU A 185 -15.10 9.33 -1.90
N ILE A 186 -14.86 8.09 -1.49
CA ILE A 186 -14.65 7.72 -0.09
C ILE A 186 -13.44 8.44 0.48
N HIS A 187 -12.27 8.35 -0.17
CA HIS A 187 -11.05 9.03 0.29
C HIS A 187 -11.21 10.55 0.40
N ARG A 188 -11.99 11.16 -0.50
CA ARG A 188 -12.28 12.60 -0.41
C ARG A 188 -13.12 12.97 0.80
N ASN A 189 -14.07 12.10 1.19
CA ASN A 189 -15.08 12.36 2.22
C ASN A 189 -14.71 11.77 3.58
N SER A 190 -13.68 10.92 3.66
CA SER A 190 -13.13 10.33 4.89
C SER A 190 -11.93 11.11 5.39
N LEU A 191 -11.49 10.81 6.61
CA LEU A 191 -10.15 11.09 7.08
C LEU A 191 -9.31 9.83 6.86
N ILE A 192 -8.41 9.86 5.87
CA ILE A 192 -7.53 8.73 5.55
C ILE A 192 -6.25 8.87 6.37
N VAL A 193 -6.09 8.00 7.35
CA VAL A 193 -5.04 8.08 8.37
C VAL A 193 -4.27 6.77 8.43
N ASP A 194 -2.97 6.83 8.24
CA ASP A 194 -2.04 5.76 8.53
C ASP A 194 -1.50 5.92 9.95
N SER A 195 -1.67 4.90 10.78
CA SER A 195 -1.28 4.98 12.20
C SER A 195 0.20 4.78 12.47
N HIS A 196 1.01 4.41 11.48
CA HIS A 196 2.43 4.13 11.71
C HIS A 196 3.25 4.14 10.43
N CYS A 197 4.24 5.02 10.38
CA CYS A 197 5.29 4.97 9.35
C CYS A 197 6.64 5.43 9.89
N ASP A 198 7.71 4.80 9.39
CA ASP A 198 9.11 5.02 9.79
C ASP A 198 9.86 5.95 8.83
N THR A 199 9.15 6.68 7.99
CA THR A 199 9.76 7.60 7.02
C THR A 199 10.78 8.57 7.64
N PRO A 200 10.66 9.02 8.92
CA PRO A 200 11.72 9.83 9.53
C PRO A 200 13.10 9.18 9.54
N MET A 201 13.22 7.84 9.48
CA MET A 201 14.52 7.15 9.33
C MET A 201 15.24 7.47 8.01
N LYS A 202 14.50 7.97 7.01
CA LYS A 202 15.02 8.37 5.70
C LYS A 202 15.45 9.85 5.63
N PHE A 203 15.21 10.64 6.68
CA PHE A 203 15.55 12.05 6.70
C PHE A 203 17.06 12.23 6.86
N THR A 204 17.72 12.37 5.73
CA THR A 204 19.17 12.64 5.63
C THR A 204 19.42 14.08 5.21
N GLU A 205 20.69 14.51 5.21
CA GLU A 205 21.05 15.84 4.72
C GLU A 205 20.58 16.06 3.28
N GLY A 206 19.84 17.14 3.05
CA GLY A 206 19.25 17.48 1.74
C GLY A 206 17.95 16.79 1.42
N PHE A 207 17.41 15.94 2.29
CA PHE A 207 16.09 15.34 2.09
C PHE A 207 14.98 16.41 2.11
N ASN A 208 14.02 16.30 1.20
CA ASN A 208 12.85 17.17 1.14
C ASN A 208 11.57 16.34 1.02
N PHE A 209 10.79 16.24 2.09
CA PHE A 209 9.52 15.51 2.13
C PHE A 209 8.50 15.98 1.07
N GLY A 210 8.65 17.21 0.57
CA GLY A 210 7.83 17.77 -0.51
C GLY A 210 8.14 17.23 -1.91
N GLU A 211 9.24 16.52 -2.08
CA GLU A 211 9.67 15.94 -3.35
C GLU A 211 9.39 14.43 -3.41
N ARG A 212 9.29 13.90 -4.64
CA ARG A 212 9.09 12.46 -4.84
C ARG A 212 10.43 11.72 -4.75
N HIS A 213 10.49 10.71 -3.90
CA HIS A 213 11.64 9.84 -3.70
C HIS A 213 11.31 8.40 -4.08
N GLU A 214 12.14 7.75 -4.92
CA GLU A 214 11.89 6.36 -5.37
C GLU A 214 12.12 5.31 -4.27
N ASP A 215 12.97 5.62 -3.32
CA ASP A 215 13.39 4.76 -2.20
C ASP A 215 12.62 5.02 -0.89
N VAL A 216 11.65 5.94 -0.90
CA VAL A 216 10.80 6.28 0.25
C VAL A 216 9.36 5.90 -0.05
N LYS A 217 8.68 5.30 0.91
CA LYS A 217 7.29 4.85 0.73
C LYS A 217 6.28 5.97 1.00
N VAL A 218 6.62 6.95 1.87
CA VAL A 218 5.75 8.09 2.19
C VAL A 218 6.46 9.41 1.91
N ASP A 219 5.95 10.18 0.96
CA ASP A 219 6.29 11.57 0.67
C ASP A 219 5.02 12.35 0.28
N LEU A 220 5.06 13.68 0.29
CA LEU A 220 3.87 14.50 0.01
C LEU A 220 3.25 14.22 -1.37
N PRO A 221 4.02 14.06 -2.47
CA PRO A 221 3.47 13.63 -3.76
C PRO A 221 2.70 12.31 -3.69
N LYS A 222 3.23 11.29 -3.00
CA LYS A 222 2.56 9.98 -2.85
C LYS A 222 1.32 10.08 -1.97
N MET A 223 1.37 10.79 -0.84
CA MET A 223 0.20 11.08 -0.02
C MET A 223 -0.89 11.80 -0.81
N GLN A 224 -0.51 12.74 -1.70
CA GLN A 224 -1.46 13.44 -2.57
C GLN A 224 -2.12 12.50 -3.58
N GLU A 225 -1.35 11.61 -4.21
CA GLU A 225 -1.83 10.65 -5.21
C GLU A 225 -2.72 9.58 -4.60
N GLY A 226 -2.34 9.02 -3.45
CA GLY A 226 -3.12 8.04 -2.67
C GLY A 226 -4.30 8.65 -1.92
N ARG A 227 -4.37 10.00 -1.86
CA ARG A 227 -5.40 10.74 -1.09
C ARG A 227 -5.37 10.40 0.40
N GLU A 228 -4.20 10.16 0.91
CA GLU A 228 -3.96 10.00 2.33
C GLU A 228 -3.91 11.39 2.98
N ASP A 229 -4.64 11.58 4.08
CA ASP A 229 -4.77 12.87 4.74
C ASP A 229 -3.76 13.06 5.86
N ALA A 230 -3.44 11.98 6.57
CA ALA A 230 -2.52 12.02 7.69
C ALA A 230 -1.73 10.72 7.83
N VAL A 231 -0.52 10.86 8.37
CA VAL A 231 0.30 9.75 8.84
C VAL A 231 0.83 10.03 10.24
N PHE A 232 1.00 8.97 11.03
CA PHE A 232 1.74 9.04 12.28
C PHE A 232 3.21 8.73 11.97
N MET A 233 4.05 9.77 12.01
CA MET A 233 5.49 9.64 11.89
C MET A 233 6.10 9.30 13.25
N VAL A 234 6.84 8.20 13.29
CA VAL A 234 7.41 7.75 14.56
C VAL A 234 8.89 8.12 14.71
N ALA A 235 9.25 8.49 15.93
CA ALA A 235 10.63 8.46 16.35
C ALA A 235 10.97 7.00 16.72
N TYR A 236 11.54 6.26 15.79
CA TYR A 236 12.02 4.91 16.00
C TYR A 236 13.34 4.88 16.76
N LEU A 237 13.41 4.03 17.79
CA LEU A 237 14.60 3.84 18.61
C LEU A 237 14.99 2.37 18.68
N HIS A 238 16.18 2.07 18.18
CA HIS A 238 16.75 0.75 18.38
C HIS A 238 16.97 0.49 19.89
N GLN A 239 16.72 -0.74 20.35
CA GLN A 239 16.98 -1.12 21.72
C GLN A 239 18.48 -1.36 21.91
N ASP A 240 19.11 -0.53 22.72
CA ASP A 240 20.53 -0.62 23.09
C ASP A 240 20.70 -0.89 24.60
N ALA A 241 21.89 -0.61 25.14
CA ALA A 241 22.19 -0.71 26.57
C ALA A 241 21.27 0.19 27.42
N ARG A 242 21.09 -0.16 28.70
CA ARG A 242 20.16 0.53 29.60
C ARG A 242 20.89 1.17 30.81
N ASP A 243 22.16 1.53 30.59
CA ASP A 243 22.87 2.44 31.51
C ASP A 243 22.39 3.89 31.32
N ASP A 244 22.72 4.76 32.25
CA ASP A 244 22.21 6.14 32.28
C ASP A 244 22.61 6.95 31.03
N GLU A 245 23.82 6.72 30.48
CA GLU A 245 24.29 7.40 29.28
C GLU A 245 23.49 6.96 28.04
N SER A 246 23.28 5.66 27.85
CA SER A 246 22.50 5.09 26.74
C SER A 246 21.02 5.53 26.81
N LEU A 247 20.42 5.55 28.00
CA LEU A 247 19.05 6.00 28.21
C LEU A 247 18.89 7.50 27.89
N GLN A 248 19.84 8.33 28.32
CA GLN A 248 19.83 9.77 28.01
C GLN A 248 20.03 10.00 26.50
N ALA A 249 20.92 9.24 25.86
CA ALA A 249 21.13 9.31 24.41
C ALA A 249 19.86 8.93 23.65
N ALA A 250 19.11 7.91 24.09
CA ALA A 250 17.84 7.49 23.49
C ALA A 250 16.78 8.59 23.59
N THR A 251 16.64 9.24 24.76
CA THR A 251 15.74 10.37 24.96
C THR A 251 16.09 11.51 24.01
N GLN A 252 17.37 11.88 23.93
CA GLN A 252 17.85 12.95 23.04
C GLN A 252 17.61 12.61 21.56
N LYS A 253 17.86 11.37 21.16
CA LYS A 253 17.63 10.91 19.79
C LYS A 253 16.15 11.06 19.39
N ALA A 254 15.20 10.72 20.26
CA ALA A 254 13.79 10.95 20.00
C ALA A 254 13.48 12.44 19.76
N VAL A 255 14.02 13.30 20.62
CA VAL A 255 13.89 14.77 20.49
C VAL A 255 14.46 15.25 19.14
N ASP A 256 15.64 14.77 18.77
CA ASP A 256 16.30 15.14 17.50
C ASP A 256 15.47 14.72 16.27
N ILE A 257 14.85 13.53 16.30
CA ILE A 257 13.96 13.08 15.23
C ILE A 257 12.72 14.01 15.12
N PHE A 258 12.13 14.42 16.23
CA PHE A 258 10.99 15.35 16.19
C PHE A 258 11.38 16.74 15.65
N TYR A 259 12.58 17.21 15.92
CA TYR A 259 13.10 18.41 15.29
C TYR A 259 13.25 18.22 13.77
N GLN A 260 13.78 17.08 13.31
CA GLN A 260 13.89 16.78 11.88
C GLN A 260 12.51 16.73 11.21
N ILE A 261 11.50 16.09 11.83
CA ILE A 261 10.12 16.10 11.32
C ILE A 261 9.60 17.54 11.23
N SER A 262 9.81 18.34 12.27
CA SER A 262 9.35 19.73 12.31
C SER A 262 10.01 20.59 11.24
N GLU A 263 11.29 20.36 10.93
CA GLU A 263 12.00 21.03 9.84
C GLU A 263 11.42 20.65 8.47
N GLN A 264 11.13 19.36 8.24
CA GLN A 264 10.49 18.90 7.00
C GLN A 264 9.08 19.50 6.82
N VAL A 265 8.31 19.58 7.90
CA VAL A 265 6.99 20.24 7.89
C VAL A 265 7.13 21.73 7.60
N LYS A 266 8.07 22.42 8.23
CA LYS A 266 8.34 23.84 8.02
C LYS A 266 8.79 24.14 6.59
N LEU A 267 9.67 23.31 6.04
CA LEU A 267 10.12 23.45 4.64
C LEU A 267 8.95 23.35 3.66
N ASN A 268 7.93 22.59 4.00
CA ASN A 268 6.75 22.31 3.18
C ASN A 268 5.44 22.85 3.77
N GLU A 269 5.50 23.92 4.56
CA GLU A 269 4.36 24.44 5.34
C GLU A 269 3.12 24.80 4.52
N SER A 270 3.28 25.05 3.21
CA SER A 270 2.15 25.29 2.30
C SER A 270 1.34 24.03 2.02
N GLN A 271 1.89 22.82 2.23
CA GLN A 271 1.32 21.53 1.86
C GLN A 271 1.04 20.61 3.04
N VAL A 272 1.70 20.83 4.18
CA VAL A 272 1.63 19.94 5.35
C VAL A 272 1.69 20.75 6.67
N GLY A 273 1.16 20.17 7.73
CA GLY A 273 1.24 20.70 9.10
C GLY A 273 1.29 19.59 10.13
N ILE A 274 1.74 19.90 11.37
CA ILE A 274 1.65 18.99 12.50
C ILE A 274 0.24 19.08 13.08
N ALA A 275 -0.39 17.94 13.34
CA ALA A 275 -1.64 17.81 14.04
C ALA A 275 -1.40 17.23 15.45
N TYR A 276 -1.98 17.82 16.46
CA TYR A 276 -1.90 17.39 17.85
C TYR A 276 -3.16 16.67 18.33
N ASN A 277 -4.26 16.86 17.61
CA ASN A 277 -5.59 16.33 17.89
C ASN A 277 -6.42 16.21 16.60
N VAL A 278 -7.66 15.73 16.74
CA VAL A 278 -8.56 15.52 15.60
C VAL A 278 -8.98 16.84 14.94
N ASP A 279 -9.16 17.91 15.70
CA ASP A 279 -9.57 19.21 15.16
C ASP A 279 -8.46 19.83 14.29
N ASP A 280 -7.20 19.66 14.67
CA ASP A 280 -6.05 20.10 13.85
C ASP A 280 -6.01 19.35 12.50
N LEU A 281 -6.25 18.04 12.50
CA LEU A 281 -6.34 17.24 11.27
C LEU A 281 -7.46 17.77 10.37
N ILE A 282 -8.64 17.99 10.92
CA ILE A 282 -9.79 18.51 10.16
C ILE A 282 -9.47 19.91 9.60
N TYR A 283 -8.85 20.76 10.40
CA TYR A 283 -8.42 22.09 9.96
C TYR A 283 -7.42 22.02 8.80
N LEU A 284 -6.38 21.18 8.91
CA LEU A 284 -5.37 21.00 7.86
C LEU A 284 -5.98 20.44 6.57
N LYS A 285 -6.82 19.41 6.67
CA LYS A 285 -7.52 18.86 5.52
C LYS A 285 -8.39 19.90 4.81
N ASN A 286 -9.15 20.69 5.56
CA ASN A 286 -9.97 21.75 5.00
C ASN A 286 -9.14 22.87 4.35
N ALA A 287 -7.93 23.08 4.81
CA ALA A 287 -6.95 23.97 4.19
C ALA A 287 -6.22 23.36 2.98
N GLY A 288 -6.53 22.11 2.60
CA GLY A 288 -5.90 21.38 1.50
C GLY A 288 -4.49 20.87 1.83
N LYS A 289 -4.13 20.79 3.11
CA LYS A 289 -2.83 20.32 3.59
C LYS A 289 -2.93 18.89 4.12
N LYS A 290 -1.80 18.20 4.14
CA LYS A 290 -1.60 16.92 4.84
C LYS A 290 -1.31 17.18 6.32
N ALA A 291 -1.54 16.15 7.15
CA ALA A 291 -1.27 16.22 8.57
C ALA A 291 -0.21 15.19 8.98
N ILE A 292 0.67 15.58 9.88
CA ILE A 292 1.62 14.68 10.53
C ILE A 292 1.29 14.64 12.02
N PHE A 293 0.99 13.46 12.53
CA PHE A 293 0.98 13.18 13.97
C PHE A 293 2.34 12.67 14.40
N LEU A 294 2.76 13.00 15.62
CA LEU A 294 4.03 12.57 16.19
C LEU A 294 3.81 11.40 17.15
N ALA A 295 4.67 10.39 17.07
CA ALA A 295 4.64 9.25 17.95
C ALA A 295 6.05 8.72 18.26
N ILE A 296 6.19 7.87 19.26
CA ILE A 296 7.44 7.20 19.59
C ILE A 296 7.27 5.70 19.37
N GLU A 297 8.21 5.08 18.67
CA GLU A 297 8.35 3.65 18.65
C GLU A 297 9.55 3.21 19.50
N ASN A 298 9.26 2.46 20.55
CA ASN A 298 10.07 2.00 21.65
C ASN A 298 10.13 3.00 22.83
N GLY A 299 9.38 2.70 23.88
CA GLY A 299 9.41 3.43 25.15
C GLY A 299 10.77 3.51 25.82
N TYR A 300 11.80 2.89 25.26
CA TYR A 300 13.22 3.06 25.61
C TYR A 300 13.62 4.55 25.69
N ALA A 301 12.96 5.40 24.85
CA ALA A 301 13.13 6.86 24.91
C ALA A 301 12.72 7.50 26.24
N ILE A 302 11.83 6.86 27.02
CA ILE A 302 11.39 7.38 28.33
C ILE A 302 12.54 7.28 29.34
N GLY A 303 13.48 6.37 29.13
CA GLY A 303 14.53 6.07 30.09
C GLY A 303 13.91 5.54 31.39
N LYS A 304 14.41 6.01 32.52
CA LYS A 304 13.90 5.70 33.87
C LYS A 304 13.29 6.93 34.55
N ASP A 305 12.88 7.93 33.78
CA ASP A 305 12.33 9.20 34.29
C ASP A 305 10.94 9.49 33.68
N LEU A 306 9.91 9.41 34.52
CA LEU A 306 8.53 9.71 34.10
C LEU A 306 8.33 11.15 33.62
N ASN A 307 9.20 12.11 34.01
CA ASN A 307 9.13 13.48 33.50
C ASN A 307 9.32 13.56 31.99
N ASN A 308 10.02 12.59 31.38
CA ASN A 308 10.17 12.53 29.94
C ASN A 308 8.83 12.32 29.22
N LEU A 309 7.85 11.67 29.85
CA LEU A 309 6.49 11.56 29.30
C LEU A 309 5.82 12.93 29.18
N SER A 310 5.94 13.79 30.21
CA SER A 310 5.41 15.16 30.16
C SER A 310 6.11 15.99 29.08
N MET A 311 7.44 15.87 29.00
CA MET A 311 8.23 16.55 27.95
C MET A 311 7.78 16.14 26.55
N PHE A 312 7.63 14.83 26.29
CA PHE A 312 7.16 14.35 25.00
C PHE A 312 5.72 14.79 24.71
N LYS A 313 4.84 14.80 25.73
CA LYS A 313 3.48 15.33 25.58
C LYS A 313 3.49 16.80 25.16
N ASP A 314 4.33 17.61 25.79
CA ASP A 314 4.49 19.07 25.48
C ASP A 314 5.04 19.25 24.04
N MET A 315 5.81 18.28 23.52
CA MET A 315 6.25 18.24 22.11
C MET A 315 5.14 17.80 21.14
N GLY A 316 4.01 17.33 21.65
CA GLY A 316 2.85 16.94 20.84
C GLY A 316 2.74 15.46 20.51
N ILE A 317 3.42 14.59 21.27
CA ILE A 317 3.33 13.13 21.06
C ILE A 317 1.92 12.64 21.34
N THR A 318 1.41 11.81 20.44
CA THR A 318 0.06 11.25 20.50
C THR A 318 0.03 9.85 21.08
N TYR A 319 0.99 8.99 20.70
CA TYR A 319 1.15 7.64 21.27
C TYR A 319 2.61 7.26 21.49
N ILE A 320 2.82 6.25 22.34
CA ILE A 320 4.13 5.61 22.54
C ILE A 320 3.93 4.09 22.48
N THR A 321 4.69 3.40 21.61
CA THR A 321 4.85 1.95 21.61
C THR A 321 5.78 1.55 22.75
N LEU A 322 5.31 0.71 23.67
CA LEU A 322 6.00 0.46 24.96
C LEU A 322 7.39 -0.16 24.80
N CYS A 323 7.60 -1.00 23.78
CA CYS A 323 8.90 -1.57 23.44
C CYS A 323 8.99 -1.84 21.93
N HIS A 324 10.16 -2.19 21.44
CA HIS A 324 10.37 -2.71 20.07
C HIS A 324 10.81 -4.20 20.12
N ASN A 325 11.80 -4.61 19.35
CA ASN A 325 12.22 -6.03 19.26
C ASN A 325 13.07 -6.52 20.45
N GLY A 326 13.24 -5.73 21.50
CA GLY A 326 13.92 -6.09 22.76
C GLY A 326 13.08 -5.70 23.97
N SER A 327 13.13 -6.51 25.04
CA SER A 327 12.60 -6.13 26.34
C SER A 327 13.38 -4.92 26.89
N ASN A 328 12.69 -4.02 27.58
CA ASN A 328 13.27 -2.79 28.12
C ASN A 328 12.88 -2.58 29.59
N ASP A 329 13.16 -1.42 30.17
CA ASP A 329 12.82 -1.15 31.57
C ASP A 329 11.31 -1.05 31.84
N ILE A 330 10.47 -1.01 30.78
CA ILE A 330 9.01 -0.89 30.85
C ILE A 330 8.33 -2.25 30.80
N CYS A 331 8.70 -3.10 29.82
CA CYS A 331 7.97 -4.34 29.58
C CYS A 331 8.75 -5.35 28.73
N ASP A 332 8.22 -6.57 28.68
CA ASP A 332 8.70 -7.62 27.82
C ASP A 332 8.19 -7.44 26.38
N SER A 333 9.09 -7.62 25.41
CA SER A 333 8.83 -7.63 23.97
C SER A 333 8.39 -9.01 23.49
N ALA A 334 7.62 -9.06 22.40
CA ALA A 334 7.25 -10.29 21.69
C ALA A 334 8.45 -11.02 21.07
N LYS A 335 9.56 -10.34 20.83
CA LYS A 335 10.81 -10.87 20.28
C LYS A 335 12.00 -10.79 21.25
N GLY A 336 11.84 -10.13 22.40
CA GLY A 336 12.86 -10.02 23.43
C GLY A 336 12.87 -11.22 24.37
N GLU A 337 13.98 -11.40 25.10
CA GLU A 337 13.99 -12.33 26.23
C GLU A 337 13.06 -11.80 27.34
N PRO A 338 12.24 -12.66 27.96
CA PRO A 338 11.37 -12.25 29.07
C PRO A 338 12.21 -11.83 30.29
N GLU A 339 11.95 -10.65 30.83
CA GLU A 339 12.65 -10.12 32.00
C GLU A 339 11.71 -9.83 33.17
N HIS A 340 10.44 -9.49 32.88
CA HIS A 340 9.51 -8.92 33.85
C HIS A 340 8.24 -9.75 34.04
N ASP A 341 8.03 -10.78 33.26
CA ASP A 341 6.76 -11.51 33.14
C ASP A 341 5.59 -10.52 32.87
N GLY A 342 5.80 -9.67 31.83
CA GLY A 342 4.86 -8.63 31.39
C GLY A 342 5.37 -7.23 31.62
N LEU A 343 4.58 -6.39 32.33
CA LEU A 343 4.97 -5.06 32.75
C LEU A 343 5.93 -5.09 33.96
N SER A 344 7.04 -4.37 33.89
CA SER A 344 7.88 -4.11 35.06
C SER A 344 7.13 -3.23 36.11
N PRO A 345 7.66 -3.09 37.34
CA PRO A 345 7.15 -2.11 38.30
C PRO A 345 7.16 -0.68 37.73
N PHE A 346 8.23 -0.29 37.03
CA PHE A 346 8.33 1.01 36.35
C PHE A 346 7.32 1.12 35.20
N GLY A 347 7.16 0.06 34.41
CA GLY A 347 6.18 0.03 33.30
C GLY A 347 4.74 0.24 33.78
N ARG A 348 4.40 -0.24 34.97
CA ARG A 348 3.09 0.02 35.57
C ARG A 348 2.88 1.51 35.88
N GLU A 349 3.90 2.22 36.32
CA GLU A 349 3.84 3.67 36.54
C GLU A 349 3.81 4.43 35.19
N VAL A 350 4.56 3.97 34.18
CA VAL A 350 4.49 4.51 32.80
C VAL A 350 3.07 4.44 32.25
N VAL A 351 2.39 3.29 32.33
CA VAL A 351 0.99 3.11 31.87
C VAL A 351 0.03 4.07 32.56
N LYS A 352 0.16 4.24 33.89
CA LYS A 352 -0.69 5.19 34.65
C LYS A 352 -0.43 6.62 34.22
N GLU A 353 0.83 6.99 34.06
CA GLU A 353 1.22 8.35 33.70
C GLU A 353 0.81 8.69 32.25
N MET A 354 0.94 7.73 31.29
CA MET A 354 0.42 7.91 29.93
C MET A 354 -1.09 8.17 29.94
N ASN A 355 -1.86 7.40 30.73
CA ASN A 355 -3.30 7.65 30.86
C ASN A 355 -3.57 9.04 31.44
N ARG A 356 -2.81 9.48 32.47
CA ARG A 356 -2.98 10.81 33.10
C ARG A 356 -2.67 11.95 32.11
N LEU A 357 -1.68 11.77 31.27
CA LEU A 357 -1.23 12.79 30.29
C LEU A 357 -2.04 12.79 28.98
N GLY A 358 -2.93 11.82 28.80
CA GLY A 358 -3.65 11.68 27.53
C GLY A 358 -2.73 11.26 26.38
N ILE A 359 -1.79 10.33 26.63
CA ILE A 359 -0.95 9.69 25.64
C ILE A 359 -1.50 8.29 25.39
N ILE A 360 -1.77 7.93 24.13
CA ILE A 360 -2.28 6.59 23.78
C ILE A 360 -1.18 5.55 24.04
N ILE A 361 -1.56 4.46 24.68
CA ILE A 361 -0.68 3.31 24.87
C ILE A 361 -0.78 2.41 23.63
N ASP A 362 0.34 2.21 22.96
CA ASP A 362 0.47 1.29 21.85
C ASP A 362 1.16 0.00 22.30
N ILE A 363 0.50 -1.14 22.05
CA ILE A 363 0.99 -2.47 22.45
C ILE A 363 1.61 -3.24 21.29
N SER A 364 1.80 -2.65 20.13
CA SER A 364 2.60 -3.28 19.08
C SER A 364 3.97 -3.66 19.64
N HIS A 365 4.56 -4.74 19.18
CA HIS A 365 5.82 -5.31 19.67
C HIS A 365 5.81 -5.95 21.06
N THR A 366 4.81 -5.73 21.90
CA THR A 366 4.80 -6.22 23.28
C THR A 366 4.49 -7.72 23.38
N SER A 367 4.98 -8.35 24.44
CA SER A 367 4.67 -9.76 24.73
C SER A 367 3.19 -9.95 25.05
N ALA A 368 2.70 -11.19 24.90
CA ALA A 368 1.30 -11.50 25.25
C ALA A 368 0.95 -11.17 26.71
N LYS A 369 1.90 -11.36 27.62
CA LYS A 369 1.72 -11.02 29.03
C LYS A 369 1.70 -9.53 29.25
N THR A 370 2.53 -8.76 28.56
CA THR A 370 2.51 -7.29 28.58
C THR A 370 1.16 -6.76 28.10
N VAL A 371 0.60 -7.31 26.98
CA VAL A 371 -0.75 -6.96 26.50
C VAL A 371 -1.78 -7.17 27.60
N GLN A 372 -1.75 -8.32 28.27
CA GLN A 372 -2.69 -8.64 29.36
C GLN A 372 -2.57 -7.60 30.50
N ASP A 373 -1.34 -7.32 30.98
CA ASP A 373 -1.11 -6.40 32.09
C ASP A 373 -1.56 -4.96 31.74
N VAL A 374 -1.31 -4.52 30.50
CA VAL A 374 -1.76 -3.21 30.01
C VAL A 374 -3.29 -3.15 29.98
N LEU A 375 -3.96 -4.18 29.47
CA LEU A 375 -5.42 -4.23 29.44
C LEU A 375 -6.06 -4.21 30.83
N GLU A 376 -5.43 -4.84 31.81
CA GLU A 376 -5.89 -4.84 33.21
C GLU A 376 -5.68 -3.46 33.86
N LEU A 377 -4.57 -2.79 33.56
CA LEU A 377 -4.14 -1.55 34.25
C LEU A 377 -4.66 -0.27 33.61
N SER A 378 -4.68 -0.18 32.26
CA SER A 378 -5.07 1.03 31.54
C SER A 378 -6.54 1.38 31.83
N THR A 379 -6.80 2.65 32.14
CA THR A 379 -8.14 3.21 32.30
C THR A 379 -8.73 3.75 31.01
N ALA A 380 -7.92 3.87 29.95
CA ALA A 380 -8.29 4.36 28.63
C ALA A 380 -8.19 3.27 27.56
N PRO A 381 -8.83 3.43 26.39
CA PRO A 381 -8.61 2.59 25.23
C PRO A 381 -7.15 2.57 24.81
N ILE A 382 -6.71 1.43 24.27
CA ILE A 382 -5.35 1.22 23.76
C ILE A 382 -5.37 0.90 22.27
N ILE A 383 -4.23 0.99 21.60
CA ILE A 383 -4.09 0.58 20.20
C ILE A 383 -3.01 -0.49 20.04
N ALA A 384 -3.13 -1.23 18.94
CA ALA A 384 -2.00 -1.88 18.29
C ALA A 384 -1.77 -1.13 16.99
N SER A 385 -0.79 -0.23 16.96
CA SER A 385 -0.59 0.70 15.85
C SER A 385 -0.23 0.03 14.52
N HIS A 386 0.42 -1.15 14.58
CA HIS A 386 0.82 -1.96 13.43
C HIS A 386 0.95 -3.44 13.83
N SER A 387 -0.17 -4.18 13.84
CA SER A 387 -0.19 -5.63 14.18
C SER A 387 -1.30 -6.33 13.42
N SER A 388 -1.03 -7.57 13.00
CA SER A 388 -1.98 -8.36 12.21
C SER A 388 -2.55 -9.54 13.04
N ALA A 389 -3.39 -10.41 12.45
CA ALA A 389 -4.02 -11.52 13.14
C ALA A 389 -3.14 -12.78 13.10
N ARG A 390 -2.80 -13.34 14.26
CA ARG A 390 -1.98 -14.55 14.38
C ARG A 390 -2.66 -15.78 13.80
N ALA A 391 -3.98 -15.83 13.82
CA ALA A 391 -4.75 -16.92 13.23
C ALA A 391 -4.49 -17.11 11.72
N LEU A 392 -4.12 -16.06 10.99
CA LEU A 392 -3.82 -16.14 9.57
C LEU A 392 -2.32 -16.27 9.30
N CYS A 393 -1.48 -15.62 10.08
CA CYS A 393 -0.03 -15.74 10.01
C CYS A 393 0.54 -15.87 11.41
N ASP A 394 0.96 -17.08 11.80
CA ASP A 394 1.54 -17.36 13.11
C ASP A 394 2.93 -16.74 13.23
N HIS A 395 2.94 -15.49 13.66
CA HIS A 395 4.12 -14.68 13.90
C HIS A 395 4.01 -14.04 15.31
N PRO A 396 5.08 -13.93 16.11
CA PRO A 396 5.01 -13.39 17.47
C PRO A 396 4.53 -11.94 17.54
N ARG A 397 4.72 -11.16 16.47
CA ARG A 397 4.24 -9.77 16.35
C ARG A 397 2.73 -9.66 16.10
N ASN A 398 2.08 -10.75 15.67
CA ASN A 398 0.65 -10.78 15.41
C ASN A 398 -0.14 -11.12 16.68
N LEU A 399 -1.33 -10.55 16.79
CA LEU A 399 -2.22 -10.71 17.93
C LEU A 399 -3.06 -11.99 17.81
N THR A 400 -3.26 -12.66 18.93
CA THR A 400 -4.22 -13.77 19.00
C THR A 400 -5.65 -13.23 18.98
N ASP A 401 -6.61 -14.08 18.62
CA ASP A 401 -8.03 -13.73 18.61
C ASP A 401 -8.53 -13.23 19.97
N ASP A 402 -8.01 -13.82 21.07
CA ASP A 402 -8.38 -13.41 22.42
C ASP A 402 -7.82 -12.02 22.77
N GLN A 403 -6.59 -11.69 22.33
CA GLN A 403 -6.03 -10.36 22.47
C GLN A 403 -6.84 -9.33 21.69
N ILE A 404 -7.20 -9.64 20.43
CA ILE A 404 -8.03 -8.77 19.58
C ILE A 404 -9.38 -8.50 20.25
N ARG A 405 -10.05 -9.54 20.80
CA ARG A 405 -11.32 -9.39 21.54
C ARG A 405 -11.15 -8.52 22.79
N ALA A 406 -10.06 -8.70 23.53
CA ALA A 406 -9.80 -7.94 24.75
C ALA A 406 -9.52 -6.47 24.47
N ILE A 407 -8.75 -6.16 23.42
CA ILE A 407 -8.51 -4.78 22.95
C ILE A 407 -9.83 -4.13 22.53
N ALA A 408 -10.66 -4.82 21.74
CA ALA A 408 -11.96 -4.33 21.31
C ALA A 408 -12.92 -4.09 22.49
N ALA A 409 -12.96 -5.01 23.45
CA ALA A 409 -13.79 -4.87 24.68
C ALA A 409 -13.38 -3.65 25.51
N LYS A 410 -12.13 -3.21 25.44
CA LYS A 410 -11.60 -1.98 26.04
C LYS A 410 -11.91 -0.72 25.22
N GLY A 411 -12.56 -0.83 24.08
CA GLY A 411 -12.82 0.28 23.14
C GLY A 411 -11.62 0.61 22.23
N GLY A 412 -10.58 -0.22 22.25
CA GLY A 412 -9.37 -0.06 21.46
C GLY A 412 -9.53 -0.45 19.99
N VAL A 413 -8.43 -0.32 19.25
CA VAL A 413 -8.37 -0.58 17.80
C VAL A 413 -7.09 -1.36 17.46
N VAL A 414 -7.22 -2.33 16.55
CA VAL A 414 -6.09 -3.05 15.96
C VAL A 414 -5.88 -2.53 14.54
N GLN A 415 -4.71 -1.97 14.28
CA GLN A 415 -4.32 -1.47 12.98
C GLN A 415 -3.53 -2.55 12.22
N VAL A 416 -4.07 -3.00 11.08
CA VAL A 416 -3.46 -4.06 10.29
C VAL A 416 -2.15 -3.56 9.69
N CYS A 417 -1.06 -4.25 10.02
CA CYS A 417 0.27 -4.00 9.50
C CYS A 417 0.41 -4.55 8.07
N LEU A 418 1.05 -3.79 7.19
CA LEU A 418 1.29 -4.19 5.79
C LEU A 418 2.68 -4.83 5.58
N TYR A 419 3.41 -5.11 6.64
CA TYR A 419 4.69 -5.81 6.54
C TYR A 419 4.49 -7.26 6.10
N ASN A 420 5.17 -7.67 5.05
CA ASN A 420 4.96 -8.95 4.34
C ASN A 420 4.93 -10.16 5.26
N TRP A 421 5.90 -10.28 6.18
CA TRP A 421 6.03 -11.43 7.08
C TRP A 421 4.96 -11.53 8.16
N PHE A 422 4.20 -10.43 8.38
CA PHE A 422 3.05 -10.46 9.29
C PHE A 422 1.75 -10.83 8.58
N LEU A 423 1.73 -10.73 7.25
CA LEU A 423 0.56 -11.04 6.44
C LEU A 423 0.53 -12.51 6.00
N SER A 424 1.67 -13.05 5.58
CA SER A 424 1.73 -14.42 5.04
C SER A 424 3.10 -15.07 5.24
N LYS A 425 3.10 -16.39 5.46
CA LYS A 425 4.31 -17.23 5.39
C LYS A 425 4.63 -17.68 3.96
N GLN A 426 3.72 -17.44 3.02
CA GLN A 426 3.94 -17.72 1.61
C GLN A 426 4.80 -16.62 0.99
N PRO A 427 5.61 -16.92 -0.02
CA PRO A 427 6.37 -15.91 -0.73
C PRO A 427 5.45 -14.95 -1.48
N ASN A 428 5.88 -13.70 -1.59
CA ASN A 428 5.20 -12.65 -2.35
C ASN A 428 3.74 -12.39 -1.93
N PRO A 429 3.48 -12.05 -0.67
CA PRO A 429 2.15 -11.65 -0.24
C PRO A 429 1.66 -10.43 -1.04
N THR A 430 0.35 -10.32 -1.10
CA THR A 430 -0.32 -9.28 -1.86
C THR A 430 -1.28 -8.49 -0.97
N ILE A 431 -1.81 -7.42 -1.49
CA ILE A 431 -2.86 -6.64 -0.83
C ILE A 431 -4.06 -7.49 -0.40
N LEU A 432 -4.31 -8.64 -1.07
CA LEU A 432 -5.40 -9.55 -0.71
C LEU A 432 -5.14 -10.27 0.62
N ASP A 433 -3.86 -10.48 0.97
CA ASP A 433 -3.51 -11.02 2.29
C ASP A 433 -3.83 -10.00 3.38
N ALA A 434 -3.53 -8.71 3.16
CA ALA A 434 -3.94 -7.64 4.09
C ALA A 434 -5.46 -7.55 4.24
N VAL A 435 -6.20 -7.64 3.14
CA VAL A 435 -7.68 -7.71 3.14
C VAL A 435 -8.18 -8.92 3.94
N ALA A 436 -7.51 -10.07 3.84
CA ALA A 436 -7.87 -11.25 4.63
C ALA A 436 -7.72 -10.99 6.14
N HIS A 437 -6.66 -10.31 6.59
CA HIS A 437 -6.48 -9.90 7.99
C HIS A 437 -7.57 -8.93 8.45
N ILE A 438 -7.91 -7.92 7.65
CA ILE A 438 -9.01 -7.00 7.93
C ILE A 438 -10.32 -7.78 8.11
N ASN A 439 -10.66 -8.64 7.16
CA ASN A 439 -11.86 -9.48 7.21
C ASN A 439 -11.91 -10.38 8.45
N HIS A 440 -10.77 -10.92 8.86
CA HIS A 440 -10.69 -11.75 10.06
C HIS A 440 -11.03 -10.93 11.31
N ILE A 441 -10.40 -9.77 11.47
CA ILE A 441 -10.65 -8.90 12.64
C ILE A 441 -12.09 -8.38 12.63
N VAL A 442 -12.61 -7.96 11.47
CA VAL A 442 -14.02 -7.51 11.35
C VAL A 442 -15.00 -8.62 11.74
N ARG A 443 -14.78 -9.86 11.29
CA ARG A 443 -15.62 -10.99 11.71
C ARG A 443 -15.54 -11.28 13.21
N LEU A 444 -14.40 -11.01 13.83
CA LEU A 444 -14.14 -11.33 15.22
C LEU A 444 -14.73 -10.31 16.20
N VAL A 445 -14.60 -9.01 15.88
CA VAL A 445 -14.91 -7.90 16.80
C VAL A 445 -15.73 -6.76 16.18
N GLY A 446 -16.06 -6.84 14.90
CA GLY A 446 -16.76 -5.78 14.17
C GLY A 446 -15.85 -4.70 13.60
N ILE A 447 -16.43 -3.88 12.73
CA ILE A 447 -15.70 -2.83 11.98
C ILE A 447 -15.17 -1.70 12.88
N ASP A 448 -15.73 -1.49 14.06
CA ASP A 448 -15.40 -0.39 14.96
C ASP A 448 -14.03 -0.53 15.65
N HIS A 449 -13.36 -1.68 15.47
CA HIS A 449 -12.14 -2.04 16.19
C HIS A 449 -10.97 -2.41 15.27
N VAL A 450 -11.03 -2.05 14.00
CA VAL A 450 -9.99 -2.32 13.01
C VAL A 450 -9.62 -1.07 12.23
N GLY A 451 -8.36 -0.96 11.82
CA GLY A 451 -7.84 0.11 10.98
C GLY A 451 -6.56 -0.31 10.26
N ILE A 452 -5.78 0.65 9.78
CA ILE A 452 -4.57 0.44 8.99
C ILE A 452 -3.39 1.16 9.65
N GLY A 453 -2.29 0.42 9.82
CA GLY A 453 -0.98 0.95 10.20
C GLY A 453 0.07 0.31 9.31
N THR A 454 0.52 1.04 8.29
CA THR A 454 1.21 0.43 7.15
C THR A 454 2.58 -0.13 7.50
N ASP A 455 3.27 0.46 8.48
CA ASP A 455 4.67 0.15 8.79
C ASP A 455 5.60 0.49 7.59
N PHE A 456 5.21 1.51 6.82
CA PHE A 456 5.99 1.98 5.67
C PHE A 456 7.33 2.55 6.12
N ASP A 457 8.37 2.23 5.35
CA ASP A 457 9.76 2.58 5.58
C ASP A 457 10.43 1.93 6.82
N GLY A 458 9.71 1.06 7.57
CA GLY A 458 10.29 0.29 8.68
C GLY A 458 11.24 -0.82 8.22
N ASP A 459 11.04 -1.32 6.99
CA ASP A 459 11.93 -2.28 6.33
C ASP A 459 11.93 -2.04 4.82
N ASP A 460 13.11 -2.00 4.21
CA ASP A 460 13.31 -1.77 2.77
C ASP A 460 13.34 -3.06 1.95
N THR A 461 13.41 -4.21 2.60
CA THR A 461 13.72 -5.48 1.93
C THR A 461 12.57 -5.99 1.08
N GLU A 462 11.32 -5.65 1.41
CA GLU A 462 10.16 -6.17 0.71
C GLU A 462 9.02 -5.15 0.59
N LYS A 463 8.36 -5.15 -0.58
CA LYS A 463 7.21 -4.29 -0.88
C LYS A 463 5.98 -5.17 -1.08
N LEU A 464 4.89 -4.88 -0.38
CA LEU A 464 3.62 -5.58 -0.55
C LEU A 464 3.06 -5.34 -1.95
N THR A 465 2.85 -6.41 -2.71
CA THR A 465 2.27 -6.28 -4.05
C THR A 465 0.87 -5.68 -3.97
N GLY A 466 0.66 -4.56 -4.66
CA GLY A 466 -0.62 -3.84 -4.73
C GLY A 466 -0.79 -2.74 -3.67
N CYS A 467 0.13 -2.64 -2.69
CA CYS A 467 0.19 -1.51 -1.75
C CYS A 467 1.63 -1.31 -1.25
N ARG A 468 2.49 -0.74 -2.12
CA ARG A 468 3.94 -0.60 -1.90
C ARG A 468 4.33 0.72 -1.26
N ALA A 469 3.46 1.72 -1.35
CA ALA A 469 3.70 3.08 -0.88
C ALA A 469 2.37 3.85 -0.72
N ALA A 470 2.41 5.02 -0.13
CA ALA A 470 1.26 5.87 0.17
C ALA A 470 0.36 6.17 -1.04
N ASN A 471 0.91 6.27 -2.26
CA ASN A 471 0.10 6.45 -3.47
C ASN A 471 -0.74 5.22 -3.86
N GLU A 472 -0.47 4.05 -3.29
CA GLU A 472 -1.17 2.79 -3.57
C GLU A 472 -2.23 2.41 -2.52
N VAL A 473 -2.33 3.14 -1.39
CA VAL A 473 -3.29 2.81 -0.30
C VAL A 473 -4.76 2.79 -0.78
N ILE A 474 -5.10 3.56 -1.80
CA ILE A 474 -6.44 3.54 -2.41
C ILE A 474 -6.80 2.16 -2.99
N ASN A 475 -5.81 1.33 -3.33
CA ASN A 475 -6.04 -0.02 -3.83
C ASN A 475 -6.72 -0.90 -2.78
N LEU A 476 -6.37 -0.73 -1.50
CA LEU A 476 -7.00 -1.44 -0.39
C LEU A 476 -8.50 -1.11 -0.32
N THR A 477 -8.85 0.17 -0.48
CA THR A 477 -10.26 0.61 -0.53
C THR A 477 -11.00 -0.03 -1.68
N VAL A 478 -10.39 -0.13 -2.87
CA VAL A 478 -11.02 -0.77 -4.03
C VAL A 478 -11.27 -2.27 -3.79
N GLU A 479 -10.30 -2.98 -3.20
CA GLU A 479 -10.47 -4.40 -2.92
C GLU A 479 -11.53 -4.66 -1.83
N LEU A 480 -11.62 -3.82 -0.81
CA LEU A 480 -12.67 -3.89 0.21
C LEU A 480 -14.05 -3.56 -0.39
N LEU A 481 -14.16 -2.56 -1.25
CA LEU A 481 -15.40 -2.27 -2.00
C LEU A 481 -15.84 -3.46 -2.86
N ARG A 482 -14.90 -4.16 -3.52
CA ARG A 482 -15.17 -5.38 -4.30
C ARG A 482 -15.76 -6.50 -3.42
N GLN A 483 -15.39 -6.54 -2.15
CA GLN A 483 -15.92 -7.49 -1.18
C GLN A 483 -17.21 -7.05 -0.49
N GLY A 484 -17.75 -5.88 -0.87
CA GLY A 484 -19.04 -5.40 -0.41
C GLY A 484 -19.01 -4.47 0.81
N TYR A 485 -17.83 -4.00 1.23
CA TYR A 485 -17.75 -2.98 2.28
C TYR A 485 -18.45 -1.70 1.85
N THR A 486 -19.18 -1.10 2.78
CA THR A 486 -19.88 0.17 2.60
C THR A 486 -18.94 1.36 2.78
N ALA A 487 -19.34 2.55 2.30
CA ALA A 487 -18.56 3.77 2.53
C ALA A 487 -18.42 4.07 4.03
N GLU A 488 -19.46 3.83 4.83
CA GLU A 488 -19.43 4.05 6.28
C GLU A 488 -18.41 3.13 6.98
N GLU A 489 -18.37 1.85 6.61
CA GLU A 489 -17.37 0.91 7.15
C GLU A 489 -15.95 1.33 6.76
N LEU A 490 -15.74 1.84 5.55
CA LEU A 490 -14.44 2.30 5.07
C LEU A 490 -14.01 3.63 5.72
N HIS A 491 -14.94 4.53 6.08
CA HIS A 491 -14.63 5.70 6.91
C HIS A 491 -14.08 5.28 8.27
N LYS A 492 -14.75 4.32 8.92
CA LYS A 492 -14.31 3.77 10.21
C LYS A 492 -12.92 3.14 10.12
N LEU A 493 -12.71 2.27 9.11
CA LEU A 493 -11.45 1.57 8.90
C LEU A 493 -10.28 2.54 8.71
N TRP A 494 -10.46 3.57 7.88
CA TRP A 494 -9.37 4.47 7.51
C TRP A 494 -9.01 5.52 8.56
N GLY A 495 -9.96 5.93 9.38
CA GLY A 495 -9.66 7.01 10.34
C GLY A 495 -10.53 7.04 11.57
N ASP A 496 -11.87 6.94 11.43
CA ASP A 496 -12.79 7.25 12.53
C ASP A 496 -12.52 6.41 13.77
N ASN A 497 -12.13 5.13 13.61
CA ASN A 497 -11.84 4.24 14.73
C ASN A 497 -10.61 4.69 15.52
N LEU A 498 -9.50 5.01 14.85
CA LEU A 498 -8.28 5.49 15.48
C LEU A 498 -8.50 6.86 16.12
N LEU A 499 -9.14 7.78 15.38
CA LEU A 499 -9.41 9.14 15.83
C LEU A 499 -10.39 9.16 17.02
N ARG A 500 -11.32 8.22 17.10
CA ARG A 500 -12.16 7.99 18.30
C ARG A 500 -11.32 7.65 19.51
N VAL A 501 -10.32 6.77 19.36
CA VAL A 501 -9.40 6.43 20.46
C VAL A 501 -8.58 7.65 20.85
N LEU A 502 -7.99 8.38 19.88
CA LEU A 502 -7.24 9.60 20.14
C LEU A 502 -8.07 10.63 20.93
N ASN A 503 -9.28 10.88 20.47
CA ASN A 503 -10.20 11.81 21.14
C ASN A 503 -10.56 11.34 22.57
N THR A 504 -10.81 10.04 22.76
CA THR A 504 -11.17 9.49 24.08
C THR A 504 -10.02 9.57 25.08
N VAL A 505 -8.78 9.39 24.60
CA VAL A 505 -7.59 9.40 25.48
C VAL A 505 -7.16 10.84 25.83
N GLN A 506 -7.39 11.80 24.92
CA GLN A 506 -7.00 13.20 25.15
C GLN A 506 -8.02 14.01 25.96
N ASN A 507 -9.27 13.53 26.11
CA ASN A 507 -10.37 14.17 26.87
C ASN A 507 -10.65 13.42 28.17
#